data_e40816b5453a5191553a157b6464f7eb
#
_entry.id   e40816b5453a5191553a157b6464f7eb
#
_cell.length_a   1.000
_cell.length_b   1.000
_cell.length_c   1.000
_cell.angle_alpha   90.00
_cell.angle_beta   90.00
_cell.angle_gamma   90.00
#
_symmetry.space_group_name_H-M   'P 1'
#
loop_
_entity.id
_entity.type
_entity.pdbx_description
1 polymer ?
#
loop_
_entity_poly.entity_id
_entity_poly.type
_entity_poly.pdbx_seq_one_letter_code
_entity_poly.pdbx_strand_id
1 'polypeptide(L)'
;MQIVLLERVESLGNMGDIVNVKNGYARNFLLPQSKALRATKANLVRFEAEREFLEKRNAETAQKASEEGSDLDGTTYIAIRQAGETGILYGSVSSRDVAELVGEPVKRSMVVLEQPIKELGLHDVRVKLHPEVSINVIVNVARTEDEAARQEAGEDVIATQLDEDKNEAETDASERAETAKEMFEGEHGEDLRADED
;
A
#
# COMPACT_ATOMS: atom_id res chain seq x y z
N MET A 1 24.56 6.71 -23.23
CA MET A 1 25.87 6.39 -22.64
C MET A 1 25.90 4.90 -22.42
N GLN A 2 26.99 4.24 -22.86
CA GLN A 2 27.14 2.80 -22.63
C GLN A 2 27.71 2.54 -21.23
N ILE A 3 27.07 1.61 -20.54
CA ILE A 3 27.44 1.18 -19.19
C ILE A 3 27.42 -0.35 -19.11
N VAL A 4 28.19 -0.92 -18.21
CA VAL A 4 28.14 -2.34 -17.82
C VAL A 4 27.47 -2.43 -16.46
N LEU A 5 26.49 -3.33 -16.30
CA LEU A 5 25.76 -3.54 -15.07
C LEU A 5 26.59 -4.40 -14.09
N LEU A 6 26.67 -3.97 -12.83
CA LEU A 6 27.31 -4.71 -11.73
C LEU A 6 26.33 -5.55 -10.92
N GLU A 7 25.04 -5.23 -11.03
CA GLU A 7 23.93 -5.96 -10.44
C GLU A 7 22.74 -5.98 -11.42
N ARG A 8 21.78 -6.85 -11.18
CA ARG A 8 20.56 -6.90 -11.98
C ARG A 8 19.72 -5.63 -11.77
N VAL A 9 19.30 -5.02 -12.88
CA VAL A 9 18.38 -3.89 -12.90
C VAL A 9 17.14 -4.27 -13.73
N GLU A 10 15.98 -4.32 -13.11
CA GLU A 10 14.71 -4.85 -13.67
C GLU A 10 14.38 -4.33 -15.08
N SER A 11 14.65 -3.04 -15.34
CA SER A 11 14.31 -2.41 -16.62
C SER A 11 15.44 -2.42 -17.66
N LEU A 12 16.64 -2.90 -17.29
CA LEU A 12 17.83 -2.79 -18.13
C LEU A 12 18.46 -4.14 -18.49
N GLY A 13 18.52 -5.09 -17.55
CA GLY A 13 19.13 -6.39 -17.77
C GLY A 13 19.82 -6.98 -16.55
N ASN A 14 20.63 -8.00 -16.78
CA ASN A 14 21.35 -8.74 -15.76
C ASN A 14 22.77 -8.19 -15.52
N MET A 15 23.43 -8.70 -14.49
CA MET A 15 24.83 -8.39 -14.22
C MET A 15 25.71 -8.78 -15.42
N GLY A 16 26.60 -7.87 -15.80
CA GLY A 16 27.52 -8.04 -16.94
C GLY A 16 26.97 -7.54 -18.28
N ASP A 17 25.70 -7.22 -18.37
CA ASP A 17 25.12 -6.69 -19.61
C ASP A 17 25.64 -5.28 -19.90
N ILE A 18 25.98 -5.06 -21.19
CA ILE A 18 26.36 -3.75 -21.70
C ILE A 18 25.12 -3.09 -22.30
N VAL A 19 24.62 -2.08 -21.63
CA VAL A 19 23.39 -1.39 -22.04
C VAL A 19 23.62 0.08 -22.37
N ASN A 20 22.80 0.60 -23.27
CA ASN A 20 22.82 2.01 -23.63
C ASN A 20 21.70 2.75 -22.91
N VAL A 21 22.04 3.70 -22.06
CA VAL A 21 21.09 4.45 -21.22
C VAL A 21 21.22 5.96 -21.42
N LYS A 22 20.18 6.71 -21.02
CA LYS A 22 20.20 8.18 -21.01
C LYS A 22 21.30 8.68 -20.07
N ASN A 23 22.05 9.71 -20.48
CA ASN A 23 23.19 10.23 -19.74
C ASN A 23 22.84 10.68 -18.32
N GLY A 24 21.66 11.30 -18.12
CA GLY A 24 21.21 11.73 -16.80
C GLY A 24 20.96 10.57 -15.86
N TYR A 25 20.28 9.52 -16.33
CA TYR A 25 20.00 8.33 -15.53
C TYR A 25 21.29 7.61 -15.11
N ALA A 26 22.23 7.45 -16.01
CA ALA A 26 23.52 6.87 -15.69
C ALA A 26 24.27 7.68 -14.64
N ARG A 27 24.41 9.01 -14.82
CA ARG A 27 25.24 9.86 -13.96
C ARG A 27 24.62 10.12 -12.58
N ASN A 28 23.28 10.21 -12.50
CA ASN A 28 22.59 10.61 -11.27
C ASN A 28 22.12 9.42 -10.43
N PHE A 29 21.97 8.25 -11.04
CA PHE A 29 21.43 7.07 -10.36
C PHE A 29 22.39 5.88 -10.40
N LEU A 30 22.70 5.34 -11.59
CA LEU A 30 23.43 4.07 -11.68
C LEU A 30 24.88 4.15 -11.21
N LEU A 31 25.62 5.18 -11.62
CA LEU A 31 27.03 5.35 -11.26
C LEU A 31 27.21 5.72 -9.78
N PRO A 32 26.46 6.68 -9.19
CA PRO A 32 26.61 7.02 -7.78
C PRO A 32 26.23 5.88 -6.83
N GLN A 33 25.26 5.04 -7.22
CA GLN A 33 24.86 3.88 -6.43
C GLN A 33 25.72 2.64 -6.67
N SER A 34 26.77 2.76 -7.47
CA SER A 34 27.66 1.63 -7.83
C SER A 34 26.94 0.43 -8.46
N LYS A 35 25.79 0.68 -9.12
CA LYS A 35 25.01 -0.35 -9.84
C LYS A 35 25.54 -0.64 -11.23
N ALA A 36 26.32 0.28 -11.77
CA ALA A 36 26.94 0.12 -13.09
C ALA A 36 28.26 0.88 -13.19
N LEU A 37 29.07 0.49 -14.16
CA LEU A 37 30.30 1.18 -14.56
C LEU A 37 30.18 1.68 -16.00
N ARG A 38 30.94 2.71 -16.38
CA ARG A 38 31.06 3.11 -17.80
C ARG A 38 31.71 1.99 -18.60
N ALA A 39 31.15 1.64 -19.74
CA ALA A 39 31.66 0.62 -20.63
C ALA A 39 32.94 1.11 -21.39
N THR A 40 34.04 1.29 -20.66
CA THR A 40 35.37 1.56 -21.24
C THR A 40 36.16 0.26 -21.27
N LYS A 41 37.10 0.14 -22.19
CA LYS A 41 37.96 -1.08 -22.30
C LYS A 41 38.61 -1.44 -20.96
N ALA A 42 39.10 -0.44 -20.21
CA ALA A 42 39.72 -0.65 -18.91
C ALA A 42 38.74 -1.18 -17.86
N ASN A 43 37.50 -0.63 -17.83
CA ASN A 43 36.47 -1.05 -16.89
C ASN A 43 35.90 -2.44 -17.21
N LEU A 44 35.87 -2.81 -18.50
CA LEU A 44 35.46 -4.17 -18.91
C LEU A 44 36.45 -5.23 -18.43
N VAL A 45 37.76 -5.00 -18.65
CA VAL A 45 38.80 -5.91 -18.15
C VAL A 45 38.76 -6.03 -16.62
N ARG A 46 38.55 -4.91 -15.93
CA ARG A 46 38.37 -4.91 -14.47
C ARG A 46 37.14 -5.69 -14.04
N PHE A 47 36.02 -5.49 -14.71
CA PHE A 47 34.77 -6.21 -14.43
C PHE A 47 34.97 -7.74 -14.63
N GLU A 48 35.61 -8.16 -15.72
CA GLU A 48 35.89 -9.57 -15.98
C GLU A 48 36.74 -10.20 -14.86
N ALA A 49 37.74 -9.46 -14.35
CA ALA A 49 38.56 -9.92 -13.24
C ALA A 49 37.82 -10.02 -11.90
N GLU A 50 36.86 -9.12 -11.66
CA GLU A 50 36.10 -9.06 -10.42
C GLU A 50 34.76 -9.84 -10.49
N ARG A 51 34.39 -10.34 -11.67
CA ARG A 51 33.07 -10.93 -11.96
C ARG A 51 32.70 -12.06 -10.98
N GLU A 52 33.57 -13.03 -10.79
CA GLU A 52 33.31 -14.17 -9.91
C GLU A 52 33.09 -13.75 -8.46
N PHE A 53 33.80 -12.72 -8.01
CA PHE A 53 33.66 -12.18 -6.66
C PHE A 53 32.31 -11.45 -6.51
N LEU A 54 31.89 -10.66 -7.51
CA LEU A 54 30.61 -9.97 -7.53
C LEU A 54 29.44 -10.95 -7.57
N GLU A 55 29.55 -12.01 -8.38
CA GLU A 55 28.53 -13.07 -8.46
C GLU A 55 28.34 -13.76 -7.11
N LYS A 56 29.44 -14.15 -6.44
CA LYS A 56 29.37 -14.77 -5.10
C LYS A 56 28.73 -13.84 -4.07
N ARG A 57 29.17 -12.59 -4.06
CA ARG A 57 28.63 -11.59 -3.13
C ARG A 57 27.15 -11.32 -3.37
N ASN A 58 26.72 -11.24 -4.63
CA ASN A 58 25.30 -11.07 -4.97
C ASN A 58 24.49 -12.29 -4.54
N ALA A 59 25.00 -13.52 -4.77
CA ALA A 59 24.34 -14.74 -4.33
C ALA A 59 24.17 -14.80 -2.80
N GLU A 60 25.23 -14.44 -2.04
CA GLU A 60 25.14 -14.39 -0.57
C GLU A 60 24.13 -13.34 -0.07
N THR A 61 24.11 -12.16 -0.69
CA THR A 61 23.15 -11.11 -0.33
C THR A 61 21.73 -11.47 -0.74
N ALA A 62 21.53 -12.13 -1.88
CA ALA A 62 20.23 -12.63 -2.33
C ALA A 62 19.70 -13.74 -1.40
N GLN A 63 20.56 -14.64 -0.92
CA GLN A 63 20.17 -15.67 0.03
C GLN A 63 19.70 -15.07 1.35
N LYS A 64 20.47 -14.14 1.93
CA LYS A 64 20.05 -13.43 3.17
C LYS A 64 18.71 -12.69 2.98
N ALA A 65 18.59 -11.98 1.86
CA ALA A 65 17.34 -11.30 1.54
C ALA A 65 16.16 -12.26 1.33
N SER A 66 16.42 -13.49 0.85
CA SER A 66 15.39 -14.53 0.71
C SER A 66 14.98 -15.13 2.05
N GLU A 67 15.95 -15.34 2.96
CA GLU A 67 15.68 -15.81 4.32
C GLU A 67 14.85 -14.77 5.10
N GLU A 68 15.30 -13.52 5.13
CA GLU A 68 14.56 -12.40 5.76
C GLU A 68 13.20 -12.16 5.09
N GLY A 69 13.12 -12.35 3.78
CA GLY A 69 11.89 -12.20 3.01
C GLY A 69 10.85 -13.27 3.29
N SER A 70 11.29 -14.52 3.56
CA SER A 70 10.36 -15.62 3.84
C SER A 70 9.51 -15.40 5.09
N ASP A 71 10.08 -14.70 6.08
CA ASP A 71 9.37 -14.38 7.32
C ASP A 71 8.35 -13.25 7.15
N LEU A 72 8.55 -12.40 6.14
CA LEU A 72 7.72 -11.23 5.87
C LEU A 72 6.69 -11.46 4.76
N ASP A 73 6.89 -12.47 3.90
CA ASP A 73 6.04 -12.72 2.76
C ASP A 73 4.63 -13.15 3.19
N GLY A 74 3.61 -12.49 2.65
CA GLY A 74 2.22 -12.73 2.98
C GLY A 74 1.77 -12.25 4.37
N THR A 75 2.62 -11.56 5.14
CA THR A 75 2.21 -10.99 6.42
C THR A 75 1.32 -9.77 6.23
N THR A 76 0.33 -9.63 7.13
CA THR A 76 -0.58 -8.48 7.15
C THR A 76 -0.12 -7.44 8.17
N TYR A 77 -0.02 -6.20 7.75
CA TYR A 77 0.32 -5.05 8.58
C TYR A 77 -0.84 -4.06 8.65
N ILE A 78 -1.23 -3.67 9.85
CA ILE A 78 -2.38 -2.79 10.06
C ILE A 78 -1.91 -1.34 10.08
N ALA A 79 -2.54 -0.49 9.25
CA ALA A 79 -2.33 0.94 9.19
C ALA A 79 -3.59 1.69 9.61
N ILE A 80 -3.62 2.23 10.83
CA ILE A 80 -4.77 3.00 11.30
C ILE A 80 -4.68 4.43 10.77
N ARG A 81 -5.69 4.84 9.98
CA ARG A 81 -5.80 6.17 9.37
C ARG A 81 -7.25 6.65 9.39
N GLN A 82 -7.43 7.97 9.48
CA GLN A 82 -8.75 8.58 9.40
C GLN A 82 -9.26 8.60 7.95
N ALA A 83 -10.50 8.18 7.76
CA ALA A 83 -11.18 8.17 6.47
C ALA A 83 -12.59 8.75 6.57
N GLY A 84 -13.12 9.19 5.44
CA GLY A 84 -14.50 9.60 5.29
C GLY A 84 -15.45 8.40 5.22
N GLU A 85 -16.75 8.67 5.22
CA GLU A 85 -17.83 7.66 5.09
C GLU A 85 -17.70 6.82 3.81
N THR A 86 -17.20 7.42 2.75
CA THR A 86 -16.98 6.76 1.45
C THR A 86 -15.74 5.86 1.40
N GLY A 87 -15.04 5.65 2.53
CA GLY A 87 -13.82 4.85 2.58
C GLY A 87 -12.56 5.54 2.05
N ILE A 88 -12.65 6.83 1.67
CA ILE A 88 -11.50 7.59 1.19
C ILE A 88 -10.76 8.19 2.38
N LEU A 89 -9.45 8.01 2.44
CA LEU A 89 -8.59 8.56 3.48
C LEU A 89 -8.50 10.09 3.37
N TYR A 90 -8.51 10.79 4.50
CA TYR A 90 -8.21 12.24 4.53
C TYR A 90 -6.73 12.54 4.21
N GLY A 91 -5.89 11.51 4.22
CA GLY A 91 -4.48 11.54 3.86
C GLY A 91 -4.14 10.49 2.83
N SER A 92 -2.95 9.92 2.96
CA SER A 92 -2.52 8.77 2.15
C SER A 92 -1.51 7.93 2.92
N VAL A 93 -1.46 6.63 2.65
CA VAL A 93 -0.38 5.77 3.12
C VAL A 93 0.69 5.73 2.02
N SER A 94 1.87 6.22 2.35
CA SER A 94 3.02 6.30 1.45
C SER A 94 3.97 5.13 1.64
N SER A 95 4.93 4.96 0.71
CA SER A 95 6.01 3.96 0.85
C SER A 95 6.86 4.12 2.11
N ARG A 96 6.90 5.34 2.70
CA ARG A 96 7.56 5.59 3.97
C ARG A 96 6.77 4.99 5.13
N ASP A 97 5.45 5.22 5.14
CA ASP A 97 4.58 4.70 6.20
C ASP A 97 4.58 3.17 6.19
N VAL A 98 4.54 2.56 5.00
CA VAL A 98 4.65 1.10 4.87
C VAL A 98 5.99 0.58 5.40
N ALA A 99 7.10 1.25 5.09
CA ALA A 99 8.41 0.84 5.61
C ALA A 99 8.52 0.99 7.13
N GLU A 100 7.86 2.01 7.72
CA GLU A 100 7.79 2.19 9.17
C GLU A 100 6.92 1.11 9.86
N LEU A 101 5.85 0.65 9.19
CA LEU A 101 4.96 -0.41 9.69
C LEU A 101 5.62 -1.79 9.66
N VAL A 102 6.30 -2.12 8.56
CA VAL A 102 7.00 -3.41 8.42
C VAL A 102 8.24 -3.45 9.31
N GLY A 103 8.92 -2.31 9.50
CA GLY A 103 10.14 -2.20 10.30
C GLY A 103 11.39 -2.72 9.59
N GLU A 104 12.45 -2.97 10.37
CA GLU A 104 13.70 -3.51 9.82
C GLU A 104 13.48 -4.97 9.34
N PRO A 105 14.04 -5.36 8.18
CA PRO A 105 15.08 -4.69 7.38
C PRO A 105 14.56 -3.76 6.26
N VAL A 106 13.25 -3.53 6.17
CA VAL A 106 12.62 -2.83 5.03
C VAL A 106 12.84 -1.32 5.09
N LYS A 107 13.39 -0.78 4.00
CA LYS A 107 13.59 0.67 3.83
C LYS A 107 12.58 1.22 2.84
N ARG A 108 12.26 2.52 2.94
CA ARG A 108 11.38 3.23 2.00
C ARG A 108 11.71 2.96 0.52
N SER A 109 12.99 2.88 0.17
CA SER A 109 13.44 2.63 -1.21
C SER A 109 13.16 1.23 -1.72
N MET A 110 12.87 0.29 -0.82
CA MET A 110 12.53 -1.10 -1.12
C MET A 110 11.03 -1.29 -1.39
N VAL A 111 10.19 -0.39 -0.88
CA VAL A 111 8.74 -0.43 -1.06
C VAL A 111 8.37 0.14 -2.43
N VAL A 112 7.75 -0.68 -3.28
CA VAL A 112 7.30 -0.31 -4.63
C VAL A 112 5.81 -0.03 -4.58
N LEU A 113 5.46 1.25 -4.57
CA LEU A 113 4.09 1.73 -4.71
C LEU A 113 4.02 2.61 -5.96
N GLU A 114 3.13 2.27 -6.89
CA GLU A 114 2.87 3.10 -8.08
C GLU A 114 2.19 4.41 -7.69
N GLN A 115 1.24 4.32 -6.76
CA GLN A 115 0.53 5.45 -6.19
C GLN A 115 0.39 5.28 -4.68
N PRO A 116 0.36 6.38 -3.90
CA PRO A 116 0.04 6.31 -2.47
C PRO A 116 -1.37 5.74 -2.27
N ILE A 117 -1.55 4.89 -1.26
CA ILE A 117 -2.84 4.30 -0.92
C ILE A 117 -3.74 5.39 -0.33
N LYS A 118 -4.97 5.51 -0.83
CA LYS A 118 -5.95 6.52 -0.42
C LYS A 118 -7.29 5.93 0.01
N GLU A 119 -7.45 4.63 -0.03
CA GLU A 119 -8.70 3.92 0.27
C GLU A 119 -8.48 2.96 1.43
N LEU A 120 -9.56 2.70 2.19
CA LEU A 120 -9.59 1.67 3.21
C LEU A 120 -9.57 0.29 2.57
N GLY A 121 -9.10 -0.71 3.30
CA GLY A 121 -9.11 -2.11 2.89
C GLY A 121 -7.73 -2.75 2.83
N LEU A 122 -7.69 -3.94 2.22
CA LEU A 122 -6.49 -4.74 2.03
C LEU A 122 -5.79 -4.33 0.73
N HIS A 123 -4.52 -3.99 0.83
CA HIS A 123 -3.69 -3.59 -0.30
C HIS A 123 -2.44 -4.44 -0.37
N ASP A 124 -2.21 -5.08 -1.53
CA ASP A 124 -0.98 -5.80 -1.80
C ASP A 124 0.14 -4.82 -2.14
N VAL A 125 1.20 -4.87 -1.37
CA VAL A 125 2.36 -3.99 -1.54
C VAL A 125 3.60 -4.84 -1.82
N ARG A 126 4.24 -4.58 -2.96
CA ARG A 126 5.47 -5.25 -3.33
C ARG A 126 6.67 -4.58 -2.66
N VAL A 127 7.47 -5.38 -1.95
CA VAL A 127 8.70 -4.96 -1.31
C VAL A 127 9.88 -5.67 -1.97
N LYS A 128 10.87 -4.91 -2.47
CA LYS A 128 12.09 -5.41 -3.07
C LYS A 128 13.23 -5.37 -2.07
N LEU A 129 13.52 -6.50 -1.46
CA LEU A 129 14.66 -6.62 -0.54
C LEU A 129 15.98 -6.68 -1.29
N HIS A 130 15.99 -7.34 -2.46
CA HIS A 130 17.15 -7.46 -3.34
C HIS A 130 16.71 -7.31 -4.81
N PRO A 131 17.59 -6.95 -5.76
CA PRO A 131 17.26 -6.91 -7.18
C PRO A 131 16.65 -8.21 -7.74
N GLU A 132 16.92 -9.34 -7.12
CA GLU A 132 16.42 -10.66 -7.51
C GLU A 132 15.32 -11.19 -6.58
N VAL A 133 15.15 -10.60 -5.38
CA VAL A 133 14.19 -11.05 -4.36
C VAL A 133 13.15 -9.97 -4.10
N SER A 134 11.90 -10.28 -4.38
CA SER A 134 10.76 -9.44 -4.06
C SER A 134 9.70 -10.25 -3.33
N ILE A 135 9.10 -9.68 -2.32
CA ILE A 135 8.04 -10.22 -1.50
C ILE A 135 6.79 -9.37 -1.63
N ASN A 136 5.63 -9.95 -1.31
CA ASN A 136 4.38 -9.24 -1.22
C ASN A 136 3.94 -9.19 0.23
N VAL A 137 3.68 -7.99 0.74
CA VAL A 137 3.11 -7.77 2.06
C VAL A 137 1.71 -7.19 1.91
N ILE A 138 0.81 -7.55 2.80
CA ILE A 138 -0.56 -7.05 2.80
C ILE A 138 -0.63 -5.90 3.80
N VAL A 139 -1.03 -4.72 3.33
CA VAL A 139 -1.28 -3.55 4.18
C VAL A 139 -2.78 -3.38 4.34
N ASN A 140 -3.26 -3.64 5.55
CA ASN A 140 -4.65 -3.44 5.93
C ASN A 140 -4.83 -2.01 6.46
N VAL A 141 -5.54 -1.18 5.69
CA VAL A 141 -5.81 0.22 6.06
C VAL A 141 -7.22 0.32 6.63
N ALA A 142 -7.32 0.66 7.91
CA ALA A 142 -8.58 0.74 8.65
C ALA A 142 -8.65 2.01 9.51
N ARG A 143 -9.85 2.37 10.00
CA ARG A 143 -10.07 3.47 10.94
C ARG A 143 -9.79 3.06 12.37
N THR A 144 -10.12 1.79 12.70
CA THR A 144 -9.98 1.18 14.01
C THR A 144 -9.40 -0.22 13.90
N GLU A 145 -8.91 -0.77 15.00
CA GLU A 145 -8.40 -2.14 15.06
C GLU A 145 -9.51 -3.18 14.83
N ASP A 146 -10.73 -2.90 15.31
CA ASP A 146 -11.90 -3.76 15.12
C ASP A 146 -12.30 -3.84 13.64
N GLU A 147 -12.23 -2.72 12.92
CA GLU A 147 -12.46 -2.65 11.48
C GLU A 147 -11.40 -3.45 10.70
N ALA A 148 -10.14 -3.34 11.11
CA ALA A 148 -9.06 -4.11 10.51
C ALA A 148 -9.27 -5.63 10.66
N ALA A 149 -9.74 -6.08 11.83
CA ALA A 149 -10.03 -7.49 12.08
C ALA A 149 -11.21 -8.00 11.22
N ARG A 150 -12.25 -7.19 11.00
CA ARG A 150 -13.36 -7.54 10.10
C ARG A 150 -12.93 -7.62 8.64
N GLN A 151 -12.10 -6.67 8.20
CA GLN A 151 -11.53 -6.68 6.84
C GLN A 151 -10.63 -7.91 6.60
N GLU A 152 -9.87 -8.33 7.60
CA GLU A 152 -9.05 -9.54 7.53
C GLU A 152 -9.91 -10.82 7.47
N ALA A 153 -11.10 -10.80 8.11
CA ALA A 153 -12.11 -11.86 8.00
C ALA A 153 -12.83 -11.88 6.64
N GLY A 154 -12.58 -10.90 5.76
CA GLY A 154 -13.17 -10.80 4.43
C GLY A 154 -14.50 -10.07 4.37
N GLU A 155 -14.86 -9.32 5.42
CA GLU A 155 -16.05 -8.47 5.42
C GLU A 155 -15.76 -7.14 4.72
N ASP A 156 -16.63 -6.76 3.80
CA ASP A 156 -16.60 -5.44 3.16
C ASP A 156 -17.23 -4.39 4.10
N VAL A 157 -16.40 -3.84 4.97
CA VAL A 157 -16.83 -2.91 6.04
C VAL A 157 -17.46 -1.65 5.48
N ILE A 158 -17.07 -1.22 4.26
CA ILE A 158 -17.64 -0.04 3.61
C ILE A 158 -19.08 -0.31 3.18
N ALA A 159 -19.34 -1.47 2.58
CA ALA A 159 -20.69 -1.87 2.18
C ALA A 159 -21.61 -2.06 3.40
N THR A 160 -21.11 -2.70 4.44
CA THR A 160 -21.84 -2.94 5.69
C THR A 160 -22.22 -1.64 6.39
N GLN A 161 -21.32 -0.66 6.48
CA GLN A 161 -21.62 0.65 7.07
C GLN A 161 -22.63 1.46 6.24
N LEU A 162 -22.52 1.46 4.93
CA LEU A 162 -23.48 2.13 4.07
C LEU A 162 -24.89 1.54 4.18
N ASP A 163 -25.00 0.25 4.45
CA ASP A 163 -26.29 -0.41 4.67
C ASP A 163 -26.81 -0.18 6.09
N GLU A 164 -25.96 -0.11 7.11
CA GLU A 164 -26.30 0.29 8.47
C GLU A 164 -26.78 1.74 8.52
N ASP A 165 -26.05 2.69 7.92
CA ASP A 165 -26.42 4.11 7.85
C ASP A 165 -27.75 4.33 7.10
N LYS A 166 -28.02 3.53 6.04
CA LYS A 166 -29.33 3.58 5.35
C LYS A 166 -30.48 3.06 6.22
N ASN A 167 -30.24 1.95 6.91
CA ASN A 167 -31.25 1.38 7.81
C ASN A 167 -31.55 2.33 9.00
N GLU A 168 -30.53 2.98 9.57
CA GLU A 168 -30.71 4.00 10.61
C GLU A 168 -31.47 5.21 10.07
N ALA A 169 -31.15 5.70 8.88
CA ALA A 169 -31.85 6.80 8.25
C ALA A 169 -33.31 6.45 7.91
N GLU A 170 -33.62 5.21 7.53
CA GLU A 170 -34.99 4.74 7.29
C GLU A 170 -35.77 4.58 8.59
N THR A 171 -35.15 4.10 9.67
CA THR A 171 -35.77 4.01 10.99
C THR A 171 -36.08 5.40 11.57
N ASP A 172 -35.11 6.32 11.51
CA ASP A 172 -35.32 7.72 11.93
C ASP A 172 -36.41 8.43 11.12
N ALA A 173 -36.48 8.17 9.81
CA ALA A 173 -37.50 8.73 8.96
C ALA A 173 -38.89 8.17 9.28
N SER A 174 -39.00 6.88 9.63
CA SER A 174 -40.27 6.24 10.04
C SER A 174 -40.74 6.74 11.42
N GLU A 175 -39.84 6.87 12.39
CA GLU A 175 -40.15 7.42 13.71
C GLU A 175 -40.63 8.89 13.64
N ARG A 176 -39.97 9.72 12.81
CA ARG A 176 -40.41 11.10 12.56
C ARG A 176 -41.77 11.17 11.88
N ALA A 177 -42.06 10.24 10.97
CA ALA A 177 -43.36 10.16 10.31
C ALA A 177 -44.46 9.70 11.26
N GLU A 178 -44.19 8.78 12.19
CA GLU A 178 -45.13 8.37 13.22
C GLU A 178 -45.39 9.48 14.24
N THR A 179 -44.35 10.13 14.75
CA THR A 179 -44.51 11.28 15.67
C THR A 179 -45.24 12.44 15.03
N ALA A 180 -45.03 12.71 13.73
CA ALA A 180 -45.77 13.73 12.99
C ALA A 180 -47.28 13.36 12.82
N LYS A 181 -47.59 12.08 12.63
CA LYS A 181 -48.98 11.60 12.59
C LYS A 181 -49.67 11.70 13.94
N GLU A 182 -49.00 11.29 15.02
CA GLU A 182 -49.55 11.41 16.38
C GLU A 182 -49.81 12.87 16.77
N MET A 183 -48.88 13.79 16.41
CA MET A 183 -49.14 15.24 16.63
C MET A 183 -50.32 15.77 15.83
N PHE A 184 -50.46 15.33 14.59
CA PHE A 184 -51.58 15.77 13.73
C PHE A 184 -52.95 15.20 14.17
N GLU A 185 -53.00 13.94 14.65
CA GLU A 185 -54.21 13.31 15.19
C GLU A 185 -54.60 13.90 16.56
N GLY A 186 -53.58 14.31 17.37
CA GLY A 186 -53.83 14.96 18.68
C GLY A 186 -54.48 16.36 18.54
N GLU A 187 -54.04 17.12 17.54
CA GLU A 187 -54.55 18.49 17.30
C GLU A 187 -55.96 18.52 16.74
N HIS A 188 -56.40 17.51 15.96
CA HIS A 188 -57.75 17.41 15.41
C HIS A 188 -58.75 16.73 16.37
N GLY A 189 -58.26 16.05 17.43
CA GLY A 189 -59.11 15.40 18.42
C GLY A 189 -59.71 16.35 19.46
N GLU A 190 -59.15 17.55 19.66
CA GLU A 190 -59.65 18.56 20.60
C GLU A 190 -60.72 19.51 20.00
N ASP A 191 -60.71 19.76 18.68
CA ASP A 191 -61.66 20.68 18.03
C ASP A 191 -63.05 20.09 17.80
N LEU A 192 -63.26 18.77 17.92
CA LEU A 192 -64.52 18.11 17.74
C LEU A 192 -65.36 17.96 19.03
N ARG A 193 -64.86 18.40 20.20
CA ARG A 193 -65.55 18.33 21.50
C ARG A 193 -66.08 19.66 21.99
N ALA A 194 -65.96 20.74 21.25
CA ALA A 194 -66.38 22.08 21.66
C ALA A 194 -67.77 22.54 21.13
N ASP A 195 -68.45 21.72 20.28
CA ASP A 195 -69.74 22.11 19.68
C ASP A 195 -70.94 21.29 20.16
N GLU A 196 -70.89 20.63 21.33
CA GLU A 196 -72.08 20.02 21.98
C GLU A 196 -72.19 20.48 23.43
N ASP A 197 -72.66 21.77 23.62
CA ASP A 197 -73.41 22.22 24.81
C ASP A 197 -74.22 23.50 24.48
#